data_1ba94142e3914b73fd42c8b82930a01e
#
_entry.id   1ba94142e3914b73fd42c8b82930a01e
#
_cell.length_a   1.000
_cell.length_b   1.000
_cell.length_c   1.000
_cell.angle_alpha   90.00
_cell.angle_beta   90.00
_cell.angle_gamma   90.00
#
_symmetry.space_group_name_H-M   'P 1'
#
loop_
_entity.id
_entity.type
_entity.pdbx_description
1 polymer ?
#
loop_
_entity_poly.entity_id
_entity_poly.type
_entity_poly.pdbx_seq_one_letter_code
_entity_poly.pdbx_strand_id
1 'polypeptide(L)'
;MLAQVPIRPLRIAFDDIKTEEAYTKALKMSVKHGIKDFSNYLLYNFKEQPIDLYHRMRINVDLCEELNVSIYSFPMKYHPIRDEHSHDRDYIGKHWNRKYIRAVQAILNATKGKIGRGVSFFEKAFGRNEDEFMELLIM
;
A
#
# COMPACT_ATOMS: atom_id res chain seq x y z
N MET A 1 -5.08 -22.60 16.94
CA MET A 1 -4.87 -22.30 15.50
C MET A 1 -5.25 -20.87 15.21
N LEU A 2 -4.45 -20.20 14.40
CA LEU A 2 -4.72 -18.79 14.04
C LEU A 2 -6.08 -18.62 13.38
N ALA A 3 -6.48 -19.58 12.54
CA ALA A 3 -7.75 -19.50 11.83
C ALA A 3 -8.98 -19.55 12.75
N GLN A 4 -8.81 -19.97 13.99
CA GLN A 4 -9.90 -20.05 14.98
C GLN A 4 -9.93 -18.85 15.91
N VAL A 5 -8.89 -18.02 15.88
CA VAL A 5 -8.82 -16.81 16.70
C VAL A 5 -9.43 -15.66 15.88
N PRO A 6 -10.31 -14.84 16.50
CA PRO A 6 -10.95 -13.74 15.74
C PRO A 6 -9.97 -12.58 15.52
N ILE A 7 -8.83 -12.87 14.92
CA ILE A 7 -7.86 -11.86 14.49
C ILE A 7 -8.12 -11.59 13.01
N ARG A 8 -8.76 -10.49 12.72
CA ARG A 8 -9.08 -10.15 11.35
C ARG A 8 -9.00 -8.65 11.14
N PRO A 9 -8.34 -8.26 10.07
CA PRO A 9 -7.47 -9.04 9.20
C PRO A 9 -6.09 -9.25 9.82
N LEU A 10 -5.34 -10.25 9.35
CA LEU A 10 -3.94 -10.41 9.75
C LEU A 10 -3.10 -9.31 9.13
N ARG A 11 -2.32 -8.62 9.96
CA ARG A 11 -1.50 -7.52 9.46
C ARG A 11 -0.08 -8.00 9.18
N ILE A 12 0.38 -7.79 7.95
CA ILE A 12 1.74 -8.12 7.52
C ILE A 12 2.38 -6.85 6.96
N ALA A 13 3.55 -6.49 7.47
CA ALA A 13 4.24 -5.27 7.03
C ALA A 13 4.78 -5.41 5.60
N PHE A 14 4.64 -4.33 4.82
CA PHE A 14 5.21 -4.24 3.49
C PHE A 14 5.65 -2.81 3.22
N ASP A 15 6.71 -2.40 3.91
CA ASP A 15 7.17 -1.01 3.91
C ASP A 15 8.19 -0.69 2.84
N ASP A 16 8.83 -1.70 2.24
CA ASP A 16 9.89 -1.50 1.26
C ASP A 16 9.74 -2.53 0.14
N ILE A 17 9.82 -2.06 -1.10
CA ILE A 17 9.72 -2.95 -2.26
C ILE A 17 10.81 -4.04 -2.24
N LYS A 18 11.95 -3.76 -1.61
CA LYS A 18 13.03 -4.73 -1.47
C LYS A 18 12.64 -5.96 -0.64
N THR A 19 11.59 -5.85 0.17
CA THR A 19 11.10 -6.96 0.98
C THR A 19 10.00 -7.76 0.29
N GLU A 20 9.76 -7.51 -0.99
CA GLU A 20 8.69 -8.16 -1.75
C GLU A 20 8.72 -9.68 -1.64
N GLU A 21 9.89 -10.29 -1.82
CA GLU A 21 10.03 -11.74 -1.81
C GLU A 21 9.64 -12.33 -0.44
N ALA A 22 10.18 -11.75 0.63
CA ALA A 22 9.86 -12.19 1.99
C ALA A 22 8.39 -11.96 2.32
N TYR A 23 7.85 -10.82 1.90
CA TYR A 23 6.44 -10.49 2.10
C TYR A 23 5.52 -11.51 1.41
N THR A 24 5.78 -11.78 0.13
CA THR A 24 4.98 -12.71 -0.65
C THR A 24 5.03 -14.10 -0.06
N LYS A 25 6.20 -14.56 0.37
CA LYS A 25 6.39 -15.86 0.98
C LYS A 25 5.62 -15.98 2.28
N ALA A 26 5.70 -14.98 3.15
CA ALA A 26 4.97 -14.96 4.41
C ALA A 26 3.47 -14.99 4.19
N LEU A 27 2.99 -14.24 3.21
CA LEU A 27 1.57 -14.17 2.89
C LEU A 27 1.07 -15.52 2.36
N LYS A 28 1.79 -16.14 1.44
CA LYS A 28 1.43 -17.45 0.88
C LYS A 28 1.42 -18.53 1.97
N MET A 29 2.36 -18.47 2.89
CA MET A 29 2.39 -19.40 4.01
C MET A 29 1.16 -19.24 4.91
N SER A 30 0.77 -17.99 5.19
CA SER A 30 -0.42 -17.71 5.98
C SER A 30 -1.69 -18.22 5.30
N VAL A 31 -1.78 -18.09 3.98
CA VAL A 31 -2.91 -18.60 3.20
C VAL A 31 -3.00 -20.12 3.33
N LYS A 32 -1.85 -20.82 3.34
CA LYS A 32 -1.84 -22.28 3.54
C LYS A 32 -2.39 -22.69 4.91
N HIS A 33 -2.31 -21.80 5.89
CA HIS A 33 -2.85 -22.04 7.23
C HIS A 33 -4.28 -21.54 7.39
N GLY A 34 -4.95 -21.19 6.28
CA GLY A 34 -6.37 -20.86 6.29
C GLY A 34 -6.71 -19.40 6.50
N ILE A 35 -5.71 -18.51 6.51
CA ILE A 35 -5.95 -17.08 6.66
C ILE A 35 -6.30 -16.51 5.29
N LYS A 36 -7.41 -15.75 5.21
CA LYS A 36 -7.90 -15.20 3.95
C LYS A 36 -8.03 -13.68 3.94
N ASP A 37 -7.90 -13.04 5.09
CA ASP A 37 -8.04 -11.59 5.22
C ASP A 37 -6.75 -11.00 5.77
N PHE A 38 -6.19 -10.05 5.03
CA PHE A 38 -4.92 -9.42 5.37
C PHE A 38 -5.05 -7.91 5.27
N SER A 39 -4.17 -7.21 5.97
CA SER A 39 -4.04 -5.76 5.81
C SER A 39 -2.60 -5.34 6.01
N ASN A 40 -2.26 -4.19 5.44
CA ASN A 40 -0.99 -3.53 5.71
C ASN A 40 -1.10 -2.04 5.46
N TYR A 41 -0.18 -1.31 6.07
CA TYR A 41 0.02 0.10 5.77
C TYR A 41 1.17 0.20 4.78
N LEU A 42 1.01 1.04 3.77
CA LEU A 42 2.04 1.30 2.78
C LEU A 42 2.49 2.75 2.93
N LEU A 43 3.67 2.94 3.50
CA LEU A 43 4.18 4.30 3.68
C LEU A 43 4.56 4.91 2.34
N TYR A 44 4.24 6.17 2.16
CA TYR A 44 4.72 6.97 1.05
C TYR A 44 5.29 8.29 1.57
N ASN A 45 5.97 9.04 0.72
CA ASN A 45 6.65 10.28 1.11
C ASN A 45 7.81 10.02 2.10
N PHE A 46 8.51 8.88 1.92
CA PHE A 46 9.66 8.55 2.76
C PHE A 46 10.92 8.46 1.90
N LYS A 47 11.65 7.37 1.93
CA LYS A 47 12.90 7.19 1.18
C LYS A 47 12.69 6.64 -0.22
N GLU A 48 11.58 5.96 -0.43
CA GLU A 48 11.25 5.32 -1.70
C GLU A 48 10.85 6.35 -2.75
N GLN A 49 10.86 5.92 -4.00
CA GLN A 49 10.32 6.71 -5.09
C GLN A 49 8.80 6.54 -5.20
N PRO A 50 8.08 7.52 -5.79
CA PRO A 50 6.63 7.38 -5.95
C PRO A 50 6.20 6.11 -6.66
N ILE A 51 6.97 5.66 -7.65
CA ILE A 51 6.68 4.44 -8.41
C ILE A 51 6.68 3.19 -7.52
N ASP A 52 7.47 3.19 -6.44
CA ASP A 52 7.52 2.06 -5.52
C ASP A 52 6.20 1.89 -4.76
N LEU A 53 5.49 2.98 -4.51
CA LEU A 53 4.15 2.89 -3.94
C LEU A 53 3.21 2.15 -4.89
N TYR A 54 3.26 2.49 -6.17
CA TYR A 54 2.45 1.81 -7.18
C TYR A 54 2.76 0.32 -7.20
N HIS A 55 4.03 -0.05 -7.20
CA HIS A 55 4.45 -1.45 -7.22
C HIS A 55 3.93 -2.23 -6.03
N ARG A 56 4.01 -1.65 -4.83
CA ARG A 56 3.55 -2.32 -3.62
C ARG A 56 2.03 -2.49 -3.63
N MET A 57 1.30 -1.48 -4.07
CA MET A 57 -0.15 -1.58 -4.22
C MET A 57 -0.52 -2.64 -5.25
N ARG A 58 0.18 -2.64 -6.39
CA ARG A 58 -0.08 -3.58 -7.49
C ARG A 58 0.16 -5.01 -7.07
N ILE A 59 1.25 -5.26 -6.35
CA ILE A 59 1.56 -6.58 -5.82
C ILE A 59 0.41 -7.10 -4.96
N ASN A 60 -0.12 -6.28 -4.08
CA ASN A 60 -1.24 -6.68 -3.23
C ASN A 60 -2.50 -6.99 -4.04
N VAL A 61 -2.81 -6.16 -5.03
CA VAL A 61 -4.00 -6.38 -5.87
C VAL A 61 -3.85 -7.68 -6.67
N ASP A 62 -2.67 -7.92 -7.23
CA ASP A 62 -2.40 -9.14 -8.00
C ASP A 62 -2.45 -10.39 -7.12
N LEU A 63 -1.92 -10.31 -5.89
CA LEU A 63 -1.97 -11.43 -4.95
C LEU A 63 -3.41 -11.75 -4.53
N CYS A 64 -4.28 -10.75 -4.40
CA CYS A 64 -5.69 -10.99 -4.14
C CYS A 64 -6.31 -11.90 -5.21
N GLU A 65 -5.99 -11.63 -6.47
CA GLU A 65 -6.51 -12.44 -7.59
C GLU A 65 -5.86 -13.82 -7.63
N GLU A 66 -4.52 -13.87 -7.48
CA GLU A 66 -3.78 -15.13 -7.56
C GLU A 66 -4.18 -16.11 -6.46
N LEU A 67 -4.32 -15.62 -5.23
CA LEU A 67 -4.54 -16.46 -4.06
C LEU A 67 -6.00 -16.50 -3.61
N ASN A 68 -6.86 -15.74 -4.26
CA ASN A 68 -8.28 -15.61 -3.90
C ASN A 68 -8.45 -15.21 -2.42
N VAL A 69 -7.78 -14.15 -2.03
CA VAL A 69 -7.82 -13.61 -0.68
C VAL A 69 -8.11 -12.11 -0.72
N SER A 70 -8.36 -11.53 0.45
CA SER A 70 -8.53 -10.09 0.59
C SER A 70 -7.31 -9.50 1.27
N ILE A 71 -6.67 -8.53 0.62
CA ILE A 71 -5.58 -7.76 1.19
C ILE A 71 -5.99 -6.29 1.12
N TYR A 72 -6.19 -5.68 2.28
CA TYR A 72 -6.55 -4.27 2.35
C TYR A 72 -5.29 -3.47 2.60
N SER A 73 -4.93 -2.63 1.64
CA SER A 73 -3.76 -1.76 1.73
C SER A 73 -4.21 -0.35 2.11
N PHE A 74 -3.51 0.25 3.06
CA PHE A 74 -3.80 1.59 3.56
C PHE A 74 -2.56 2.47 3.35
N PRO A 75 -2.46 3.17 2.21
CA PRO A 75 -1.34 4.09 2.02
C PRO A 75 -1.38 5.21 3.05
N MET A 76 -0.24 5.45 3.69
CA MET A 76 -0.11 6.46 4.72
C MET A 76 1.08 7.37 4.44
N LYS A 77 0.84 8.67 4.53
CA LYS A 77 1.89 9.65 4.36
C LYS A 77 2.84 9.60 5.55
N TYR A 78 4.13 9.41 5.28
CA TYR A 78 5.15 9.47 6.31
C TYR A 78 5.43 10.91 6.72
N HIS A 79 5.61 11.11 8.01
CA HIS A 79 6.16 12.35 8.55
C HIS A 79 6.95 12.00 9.80
N PRO A 80 8.12 12.65 10.01
CA PRO A 80 8.93 12.36 11.20
C PRO A 80 8.20 12.73 12.48
N ILE A 81 8.40 11.93 13.51
CA ILE A 81 7.94 12.24 14.86
C ILE A 81 9.11 12.89 15.59
N ARG A 82 8.95 14.14 16.02
CA ARG A 82 10.01 14.85 16.72
C ARG A 82 10.00 14.56 18.20
N ASP A 83 8.82 14.44 18.81
CA ASP A 83 8.63 14.04 20.20
C ASP A 83 7.19 13.53 20.36
N GLU A 84 6.76 13.30 21.61
CA GLU A 84 5.44 12.75 21.91
C GLU A 84 4.29 13.61 21.38
N HIS A 85 4.52 14.91 21.20
CA HIS A 85 3.47 15.86 20.85
C HIS A 85 3.69 16.57 19.52
N SER A 86 4.83 16.31 18.85
CA SER A 86 5.23 17.07 17.69
C SER A 86 5.58 16.16 16.52
N HIS A 87 4.89 16.34 15.40
CA HIS A 87 5.16 15.65 14.14
C HIS A 87 5.48 16.68 13.08
N ASP A 88 6.48 16.43 12.26
CA ASP A 88 6.79 17.29 11.12
C ASP A 88 5.88 16.93 9.96
N ARG A 89 4.70 17.53 9.95
CA ARG A 89 3.69 17.24 8.91
C ARG A 89 4.00 17.87 7.57
N ASP A 90 4.94 18.79 7.55
CA ASP A 90 5.38 19.46 6.32
C ASP A 90 6.56 18.74 5.66
N TYR A 91 7.02 17.65 6.25
CA TYR A 91 8.11 16.86 5.69
C TYR A 91 7.79 16.36 4.29
N ILE A 92 8.76 16.49 3.39
CA ILE A 92 8.67 15.99 2.02
C ILE A 92 9.88 15.10 1.77
N GLY A 93 9.62 13.84 1.37
CA GLY A 93 10.66 12.86 1.08
C GLY A 93 11.54 13.29 -0.09
N LYS A 94 12.75 12.72 -0.15
CA LYS A 94 13.77 13.09 -1.13
C LYS A 94 13.25 12.99 -2.58
N HIS A 95 12.46 12.00 -2.89
CA HIS A 95 11.94 11.74 -4.24
C HIS A 95 10.51 12.22 -4.43
N TRP A 96 9.98 12.94 -3.46
CA TRP A 96 8.61 13.41 -3.44
C TRP A 96 8.55 14.92 -3.56
N ASN A 97 7.38 15.45 -3.86
CA ASN A 97 7.11 16.88 -3.83
C ASN A 97 5.63 17.08 -3.48
N ARG A 98 5.24 18.31 -3.25
CA ARG A 98 3.86 18.62 -2.83
C ARG A 98 2.83 18.19 -3.86
N LYS A 99 3.16 18.33 -5.14
CA LYS A 99 2.26 17.95 -6.23
C LYS A 99 1.98 16.47 -6.23
N TYR A 100 3.02 15.64 -6.09
CA TYR A 100 2.86 14.18 -6.03
C TYR A 100 2.03 13.77 -4.81
N ILE A 101 2.33 14.36 -3.66
CA ILE A 101 1.62 14.04 -2.42
C ILE A 101 0.14 14.39 -2.56
N ARG A 102 -0.18 15.57 -3.11
CA ARG A 102 -1.57 15.99 -3.30
C ARG A 102 -2.31 15.08 -4.27
N ALA A 103 -1.64 14.64 -5.34
CA ALA A 103 -2.24 13.73 -6.32
C ALA A 103 -2.58 12.39 -5.67
N VAL A 104 -1.65 11.82 -4.89
CA VAL A 104 -1.91 10.57 -4.18
C VAL A 104 -3.07 10.75 -3.20
N GLN A 105 -3.09 11.84 -2.44
CA GLN A 105 -4.16 12.10 -1.49
C GLN A 105 -5.53 12.25 -2.17
N ALA A 106 -5.57 12.88 -3.34
CA ALA A 106 -6.81 13.03 -4.09
C ALA A 106 -7.34 11.66 -4.54
N ILE A 107 -6.47 10.79 -5.02
CA ILE A 107 -6.88 9.43 -5.42
C ILE A 107 -7.36 8.65 -4.20
N LEU A 108 -6.64 8.75 -3.08
CA LEU A 108 -7.02 8.06 -1.85
C LEU A 108 -8.35 8.54 -1.29
N ASN A 109 -8.65 9.83 -1.44
CA ASN A 109 -9.97 10.33 -1.05
C ASN A 109 -11.08 9.65 -1.86
N ALA A 110 -10.84 9.42 -3.16
CA ALA A 110 -11.81 8.72 -4.01
C ALA A 110 -11.95 7.25 -3.66
N THR A 111 -10.89 6.61 -3.15
CA THR A 111 -10.91 5.19 -2.75
C THR A 111 -11.18 5.00 -1.27
N LYS A 112 -11.49 6.07 -0.54
CA LYS A 112 -11.76 6.07 0.90
C LYS A 112 -10.56 5.59 1.73
N GLY A 113 -9.36 5.84 1.23
CA GLY A 113 -8.13 5.57 1.95
C GLY A 113 -7.66 4.13 1.96
N LYS A 114 -8.30 3.24 1.21
CA LYS A 114 -7.88 1.84 1.16
C LYS A 114 -7.97 1.26 -0.24
N ILE A 115 -7.11 0.28 -0.50
CA ILE A 115 -7.13 -0.49 -1.73
C ILE A 115 -7.41 -1.95 -1.34
N GLY A 116 -8.43 -2.54 -1.92
CA GLY A 116 -8.80 -3.94 -1.69
C GLY A 116 -8.68 -4.75 -2.97
N ARG A 117 -9.55 -5.75 -3.13
CA ARG A 117 -9.59 -6.58 -4.32
C ARG A 117 -10.14 -5.79 -5.51
N GLY A 118 -9.78 -6.24 -6.70
CA GLY A 118 -10.32 -5.71 -7.94
C GLY A 118 -9.27 -4.99 -8.77
N VAL A 119 -8.69 -5.73 -9.73
CA VAL A 119 -7.69 -5.17 -10.65
C VAL A 119 -8.27 -4.01 -11.45
N SER A 120 -9.48 -4.17 -11.97
CA SER A 120 -10.12 -3.13 -12.77
C SER A 120 -10.34 -1.84 -11.98
N PHE A 121 -10.80 -1.95 -10.76
CA PHE A 121 -11.01 -0.78 -9.91
C PHE A 121 -9.68 -0.09 -9.59
N PHE A 122 -8.66 -0.88 -9.27
CA PHE A 122 -7.33 -0.36 -8.99
C PHE A 122 -6.77 0.38 -10.20
N GLU A 123 -6.87 -0.23 -11.38
CA GLU A 123 -6.32 0.37 -12.60
C GLU A 123 -7.01 1.67 -12.98
N LYS A 124 -8.30 1.78 -12.72
CA LYS A 124 -9.01 3.03 -12.96
C LYS A 124 -8.57 4.14 -12.02
N ALA A 125 -8.24 3.80 -10.78
CA ALA A 125 -7.84 4.78 -9.78
C ALA A 125 -6.37 5.18 -9.90
N PHE A 126 -5.47 4.21 -10.09
CA PHE A 126 -4.02 4.42 -10.00
C PHE A 126 -3.26 4.22 -11.32
N GLY A 127 -3.94 3.76 -12.36
CA GLY A 127 -3.29 3.51 -13.65
C GLY A 127 -3.04 2.04 -13.89
N ARG A 128 -2.95 1.67 -15.16
CA ARG A 128 -2.74 0.28 -15.59
C ARG A 128 -1.27 -0.14 -15.50
N ASN A 129 -0.38 0.83 -15.43
CA ASN A 129 1.04 0.62 -15.35
C ASN A 129 1.72 1.82 -14.68
N GLU A 130 3.01 1.71 -14.50
CA GLU A 130 3.82 2.73 -13.82
C GLU A 130 3.76 4.08 -14.52
N ASP A 131 3.78 4.07 -15.86
CA ASP A 131 3.76 5.31 -16.63
C ASP A 131 2.44 6.06 -16.43
N GLU A 132 1.32 5.35 -16.44
CA GLU A 132 0.02 5.97 -16.19
C GLU A 132 -0.07 6.52 -14.77
N PHE A 133 0.46 5.79 -13.81
CA PHE A 133 0.49 6.28 -12.43
C PHE A 133 1.29 7.57 -12.33
N MET A 134 2.48 7.62 -12.93
CA MET A 134 3.30 8.82 -12.89
C MET A 134 2.64 9.99 -13.63
N GLU A 135 1.94 9.73 -14.72
CA GLU A 135 1.17 10.76 -15.40
C GLU A 135 0.11 11.38 -14.47
N LEU A 136 -0.57 10.57 -13.68
CA LEU A 136 -1.54 11.08 -12.70
C LEU A 136 -0.89 11.99 -11.67
N LEU A 137 0.33 11.67 -11.25
CA LEU A 137 1.04 12.52 -10.28
C LEU A 137 1.54 13.82 -10.88
N ILE A 138 1.87 13.80 -12.17
CA ILE A 138 2.44 14.96 -12.86
C ILE A 138 1.34 15.94 -13.35
N MET A 139 0.16 15.41 -13.65
CA MET A 139 -0.98 16.24 -14.04
C MET A 139 -1.43 17.14 -12.88
#